data_8a73c1059b9e4326eaf3c4fe8afa9e1d
#
_entry.id   8a73c1059b9e4326eaf3c4fe8afa9e1d
#
_cell.length_a   1.000
_cell.length_b   1.000
_cell.length_c   1.000
_cell.angle_alpha   90.00
_cell.angle_beta   90.00
_cell.angle_gamma   90.00
#
_symmetry.space_group_name_H-M   'P 1'
#
loop_
_entity.id
_entity.type
_entity.pdbx_description
1 polymer ?
#
loop_
_entity_poly.entity_id
_entity_poly.type
_entity_poly.pdbx_seq_one_letter_code
_entity_poly.pdbx_strand_id
1 'polypeptide(L)'
;MNEHTFFEWKRSERLTAVLALAFCLLPMMFSLWQDATGNSMYSYGALAQSTLLPVLLAGLCMLRWQDTHHMRWAVLSAFFMFMACGTFEIGFTYIAALFGFAWLYTGSGKMRPALRLCLAPLAGEIISFGFNMGSRAVNAMRDTGATDIGGISPNFDLPLVLRTWVMQMSAGFPLNAMIFGKIKPSNVQPSDVICGIALAICVVAALAVLDRLPTRKENLLLFLTGLALLSAPSLLIGLSPKYQDGINVDWRHGYIPQTVESFGVGLMAVAVFVVLLRFVRGKNWWPKLRPVCSMLLAAGMAFSVVWQRSAARSYEKGGRAYTVFAEGVEAGLADAAGTETPVVTDYPVWGGDLEAENAFFLRYADTDTNAHSLPVWRTESHEEATVCRLGFALGSDKHTDISWLGTAADDNLDTVTGVTVYLPKQADPAGTLAYTTRAADGTETEHTQPLAELAQTKAENGGTLVTLPETAPIVGDTLRLQS
;
A
#
# COMPACT_ATOMS: atom_id res chain seq x y z
N MET A 1 28.85 -37.56 -10.21
CA MET A 1 27.71 -36.66 -10.46
C MET A 1 27.27 -36.14 -9.11
N ASN A 2 27.88 -35.03 -8.63
CA ASN A 2 27.55 -34.49 -7.31
C ASN A 2 26.23 -33.75 -7.44
N GLU A 3 25.20 -34.29 -6.82
CA GLU A 3 23.94 -33.59 -6.58
C GLU A 3 24.21 -32.41 -5.64
N HIS A 4 24.62 -31.29 -6.20
CA HIS A 4 24.54 -30.01 -5.50
C HIS A 4 23.05 -29.66 -5.41
N THR A 5 22.44 -30.14 -4.34
CA THR A 5 21.09 -29.71 -4.01
C THR A 5 21.10 -28.20 -3.80
N PHE A 6 20.03 -27.55 -4.24
CA PHE A 6 19.77 -26.10 -4.09
C PHE A 6 20.02 -25.56 -2.67
N PHE A 7 20.22 -26.43 -1.71
CA PHE A 7 20.48 -26.17 -0.30
C PHE A 7 21.90 -26.53 0.19
N GLU A 8 22.84 -26.86 -0.68
CA GLU A 8 24.23 -26.98 -0.23
C GLU A 8 24.90 -25.59 -0.06
N TRP A 9 24.60 -25.06 1.03
CA TRP A 9 24.84 -23.70 1.47
C TRP A 9 26.22 -23.47 2.12
N LYS A 10 27.27 -24.12 1.78
CA LYS A 10 28.61 -23.81 2.36
C LYS A 10 29.15 -22.40 2.07
N ARG A 11 28.69 -21.76 0.99
CA ARG A 11 28.85 -20.30 0.78
C ARG A 11 27.68 -19.48 1.32
N SER A 12 26.58 -20.09 1.53
CA SER A 12 25.27 -19.52 1.70
C SER A 12 24.89 -19.22 3.15
N GLU A 13 25.51 -19.84 4.15
CA GLU A 13 25.27 -19.47 5.55
C GLU A 13 25.53 -17.99 5.81
N ARG A 14 26.51 -17.40 5.13
CA ARG A 14 26.83 -15.97 5.21
C ARG A 14 25.77 -15.10 4.54
N LEU A 15 25.33 -15.52 3.36
CA LEU A 15 24.31 -14.79 2.59
C LEU A 15 22.94 -14.91 3.27
N THR A 16 22.62 -16.10 3.83
CA THR A 16 21.38 -16.31 4.58
C THR A 16 21.34 -15.46 5.85
N ALA A 17 22.45 -15.40 6.60
CA ALA A 17 22.49 -14.56 7.78
C ALA A 17 22.34 -13.07 7.44
N VAL A 18 22.94 -12.63 6.33
CA VAL A 18 22.80 -11.25 5.85
C VAL A 18 21.39 -10.97 5.33
N LEU A 19 20.81 -11.90 4.58
CA LEU A 19 19.42 -11.77 4.11
C LEU A 19 18.42 -11.86 5.25
N ALA A 20 18.63 -12.75 6.23
CA ALA A 20 17.81 -12.83 7.42
C ALA A 20 17.88 -11.53 8.23
N LEU A 21 19.07 -10.96 8.39
CA LEU A 21 19.25 -9.67 9.05
C LEU A 21 18.59 -8.54 8.23
N ALA A 22 18.72 -8.54 6.91
CA ALA A 22 18.03 -7.60 6.02
C ALA A 22 16.50 -7.76 6.13
N PHE A 23 15.98 -8.99 6.12
CA PHE A 23 14.57 -9.28 6.34
C PHE A 23 14.08 -8.82 7.71
N CYS A 24 14.90 -8.95 8.74
CA CYS A 24 14.57 -8.43 10.05
C CYS A 24 14.58 -6.90 10.11
N LEU A 25 15.41 -6.23 9.31
CA LEU A 25 15.44 -4.77 9.21
C LEU A 25 14.31 -4.20 8.32
N LEU A 26 13.74 -4.99 7.42
CA LEU A 26 12.65 -4.58 6.54
C LEU A 26 11.42 -4.02 7.28
N PRO A 27 10.90 -4.65 8.33
CA PRO A 27 9.80 -4.06 9.10
C PRO A 27 10.11 -2.66 9.60
N MET A 28 11.36 -2.38 9.95
CA MET A 28 11.80 -1.06 10.39
C MET A 28 11.72 -0.02 9.27
N MET A 29 11.93 -0.43 8.04
CA MET A 29 11.86 0.44 6.87
C MET A 29 10.43 0.72 6.41
N PHE A 30 9.57 -0.30 6.46
CA PHE A 30 8.15 -0.16 6.07
C PHE A 30 7.28 0.53 7.12
N SER A 31 7.71 0.54 8.38
CA SER A 31 6.86 0.92 9.50
C SER A 31 6.55 2.40 9.60
N LEU A 32 7.26 3.23 8.91
CA LEU A 32 7.29 4.66 9.18
C LEU A 32 6.55 5.46 8.12
N TRP A 33 5.77 4.79 7.27
CA TRP A 33 5.08 5.44 6.20
C TRP A 33 3.83 6.19 6.65
N GLN A 34 3.55 7.28 5.99
CA GLN A 34 2.85 8.42 6.53
C GLN A 34 1.36 8.44 6.31
N ASP A 35 0.93 7.89 5.19
CA ASP A 35 -0.37 8.20 4.63
C ASP A 35 -0.82 7.01 3.78
N ALA A 36 -2.10 6.64 3.85
CA ALA A 36 -2.64 5.55 3.04
C ALA A 36 -2.44 5.82 1.55
N THR A 37 -2.63 7.07 1.12
CA THR A 37 -2.46 7.47 -0.27
C THR A 37 -1.01 7.46 -0.71
N GLY A 38 -0.09 7.66 0.20
CA GLY A 38 1.35 7.63 -0.05
C GLY A 38 2.01 6.27 0.11
N ASN A 39 1.33 5.26 0.65
CA ASN A 39 1.91 3.94 0.87
C ASN A 39 1.57 2.99 -0.27
N SER A 40 2.58 2.62 -1.08
CA SER A 40 2.39 1.71 -2.21
C SER A 40 1.85 0.33 -1.84
N MET A 41 2.05 -0.13 -0.60
CA MET A 41 1.50 -1.40 -0.11
C MET A 41 0.00 -1.30 0.16
N TYR A 42 -0.50 -0.15 0.60
CA TYR A 42 -1.93 0.06 0.86
C TYR A 42 -2.67 0.57 -0.38
N SER A 43 -2.12 1.57 -1.06
CA SER A 43 -2.77 2.15 -2.24
C SER A 43 -2.66 1.28 -3.49
N TYR A 44 -1.55 0.54 -3.61
CA TYR A 44 -1.21 -0.28 -4.77
C TYR A 44 -0.70 -1.66 -4.36
N GLY A 45 -1.23 -2.24 -3.27
CA GLY A 45 -0.73 -3.49 -2.70
C GLY A 45 -0.69 -4.64 -3.70
N ALA A 46 -1.73 -4.81 -4.49
CA ALA A 46 -1.76 -5.81 -5.56
C ALA A 46 -0.72 -5.53 -6.65
N LEU A 47 -0.50 -4.27 -7.01
CA LEU A 47 0.43 -3.88 -8.07
C LEU A 47 1.89 -4.13 -7.68
N ALA A 48 2.28 -3.74 -6.46
CA ALA A 48 3.64 -3.98 -5.96
C ALA A 48 3.92 -5.48 -5.83
N GLN A 49 2.98 -6.26 -5.31
CA GLN A 49 3.12 -7.70 -5.12
C GLN A 49 3.09 -8.46 -6.43
N SER A 50 2.19 -8.11 -7.35
CA SER A 50 2.07 -8.73 -8.68
C SER A 50 3.30 -8.45 -9.57
N THR A 51 4.04 -7.38 -9.30
CA THR A 51 5.32 -7.11 -9.96
C THR A 51 6.49 -7.84 -9.29
N LEU A 52 6.55 -7.82 -7.96
CA LEU A 52 7.66 -8.41 -7.21
C LEU A 52 7.68 -9.94 -7.30
N LEU A 53 6.53 -10.60 -7.22
CA LEU A 53 6.45 -12.06 -7.27
C LEU A 53 7.02 -12.64 -8.56
N PRO A 54 6.65 -12.17 -9.77
CA PRO A 54 7.29 -12.62 -11.00
C PRO A 54 8.80 -12.34 -11.04
N VAL A 55 9.28 -11.20 -10.51
CA VAL A 55 10.73 -10.93 -10.43
C VAL A 55 11.45 -11.98 -9.59
N LEU A 56 10.90 -12.33 -8.43
CA LEU A 56 11.46 -13.38 -7.58
C LEU A 56 11.47 -14.74 -8.28
N LEU A 57 10.39 -15.08 -9.00
CA LEU A 57 10.32 -16.30 -9.81
C LEU A 57 11.32 -16.27 -10.96
N ALA A 58 11.49 -15.13 -11.64
CA ALA A 58 12.53 -14.95 -12.66
C ALA A 58 13.92 -15.21 -12.09
N GLY A 59 14.21 -14.66 -10.91
CA GLY A 59 15.46 -14.89 -10.19
C GLY A 59 15.67 -16.37 -9.83
N LEU A 60 14.66 -17.04 -9.28
CA LEU A 60 14.72 -18.47 -8.97
C LEU A 60 14.98 -19.31 -10.22
N CYS A 61 14.29 -19.04 -11.32
CA CYS A 61 14.49 -19.73 -12.59
C CYS A 61 15.91 -19.46 -13.15
N MET A 62 16.40 -18.26 -13.05
CA MET A 62 17.75 -17.87 -13.41
C MET A 62 18.81 -18.70 -12.64
N LEU A 63 18.64 -18.86 -11.33
CA LEU A 63 19.53 -19.69 -10.51
C LEU A 63 19.42 -21.17 -10.87
N ARG A 64 18.21 -21.68 -11.09
CA ARG A 64 17.99 -23.06 -11.55
C ARG A 64 18.60 -23.33 -12.92
N TRP A 65 18.58 -22.35 -13.83
CA TRP A 65 19.28 -22.45 -15.10
C TRP A 65 20.79 -22.61 -14.90
N GLN A 66 21.37 -21.84 -14.00
CA GLN A 66 22.81 -21.98 -13.67
C GLN A 66 23.16 -23.37 -13.19
N ASP A 67 22.32 -23.98 -12.33
CA ASP A 67 22.61 -25.27 -11.72
C ASP A 67 22.39 -26.44 -12.68
N THR A 68 21.35 -26.37 -13.49
CA THR A 68 20.89 -27.51 -14.32
C THR A 68 21.24 -27.39 -15.79
N HIS A 69 21.59 -26.18 -16.26
CA HIS A 69 21.81 -25.83 -17.67
C HIS A 69 20.61 -26.15 -18.61
N HIS A 70 19.43 -26.42 -18.07
CA HIS A 70 18.23 -26.68 -18.88
C HIS A 70 17.60 -25.38 -19.37
N MET A 71 17.47 -25.22 -20.70
CA MET A 71 16.91 -24.02 -21.35
C MET A 71 15.51 -23.65 -20.87
N ARG A 72 14.69 -24.64 -20.44
CA ARG A 72 13.37 -24.35 -19.88
C ARG A 72 13.38 -23.32 -18.75
N TRP A 73 14.41 -23.34 -17.90
CA TRP A 73 14.55 -22.39 -16.81
C TRP A 73 14.93 -20.99 -17.29
N ALA A 74 15.74 -20.89 -18.35
CA ALA A 74 16.03 -19.61 -19.00
C ALA A 74 14.77 -19.00 -19.62
N VAL A 75 13.97 -19.82 -20.33
CA VAL A 75 12.69 -19.38 -20.92
C VAL A 75 11.70 -18.93 -19.84
N LEU A 76 11.56 -19.70 -18.75
CA LEU A 76 10.70 -19.31 -17.63
C LEU A 76 11.19 -18.02 -16.94
N SER A 77 12.51 -17.85 -16.81
CA SER A 77 13.06 -16.59 -16.25
C SER A 77 12.71 -15.38 -17.14
N ALA A 78 12.85 -15.51 -18.45
CA ALA A 78 12.45 -14.47 -19.39
C ALA A 78 10.94 -14.18 -19.33
N PHE A 79 10.11 -15.23 -19.28
CA PHE A 79 8.66 -15.12 -19.20
C PHE A 79 8.21 -14.37 -17.92
N PHE A 80 8.74 -14.76 -16.77
CA PHE A 80 8.38 -14.09 -15.53
C PHE A 80 8.84 -12.63 -15.49
N MET A 81 10.02 -12.33 -16.04
CA MET A 81 10.45 -10.94 -16.13
C MET A 81 9.60 -10.13 -17.12
N PHE A 82 9.19 -10.72 -18.24
CA PHE A 82 8.21 -10.13 -19.17
C PHE A 82 6.90 -9.78 -18.43
N MET A 83 6.36 -10.71 -17.64
CA MET A 83 5.15 -10.49 -16.84
C MET A 83 5.34 -9.36 -15.83
N ALA A 84 6.46 -9.32 -15.11
CA ALA A 84 6.75 -8.26 -14.14
C ALA A 84 6.75 -6.86 -14.78
N CYS A 85 7.46 -6.72 -15.89
CA CYS A 85 7.56 -5.44 -16.64
C CYS A 85 6.24 -5.07 -17.33
N GLY A 86 5.44 -6.05 -17.74
CA GLY A 86 4.12 -5.84 -18.31
C GLY A 86 3.06 -5.46 -17.27
N THR A 87 3.26 -5.84 -16.00
CA THR A 87 2.34 -5.47 -14.91
C THR A 87 2.56 -4.03 -14.48
N PHE A 88 3.81 -3.63 -14.32
CA PHE A 88 4.15 -2.28 -13.88
C PHE A 88 5.56 -1.87 -14.32
N GLU A 89 5.72 -0.64 -14.79
CA GLU A 89 6.97 -0.13 -15.37
C GLU A 89 8.17 -0.17 -14.41
N ILE A 90 7.94 -0.11 -13.10
CA ILE A 90 9.00 -0.30 -12.10
C ILE A 90 9.68 -1.67 -12.25
N GLY A 91 9.00 -2.66 -12.83
CA GLY A 91 9.57 -3.97 -13.16
C GLY A 91 10.91 -3.88 -13.89
N PHE A 92 11.07 -2.90 -14.78
CA PHE A 92 12.32 -2.67 -15.53
C PHE A 92 13.53 -2.35 -14.64
N THR A 93 13.32 -1.84 -13.44
CA THR A 93 14.42 -1.50 -12.52
C THR A 93 14.98 -2.70 -11.77
N TYR A 94 14.22 -3.81 -11.68
CA TYR A 94 14.61 -4.99 -10.93
C TYR A 94 15.75 -5.80 -11.58
N ILE A 95 16.03 -5.58 -12.86
CA ILE A 95 17.17 -6.25 -13.52
C ILE A 95 18.49 -5.92 -12.82
N ALA A 96 18.61 -4.71 -12.26
CA ALA A 96 19.79 -4.32 -11.48
C ALA A 96 19.95 -5.18 -10.21
N ALA A 97 18.83 -5.49 -9.54
CA ALA A 97 18.84 -6.37 -8.38
C ALA A 97 19.15 -7.82 -8.76
N LEU A 98 18.54 -8.34 -9.83
CA LEU A 98 18.83 -9.68 -10.35
C LEU A 98 20.30 -9.82 -10.74
N PHE A 99 20.89 -8.79 -11.34
CA PHE A 99 22.32 -8.75 -11.64
C PHE A 99 23.17 -8.81 -10.37
N GLY A 100 22.85 -8.02 -9.34
CA GLY A 100 23.52 -8.06 -8.05
C GLY A 100 23.45 -9.46 -7.40
N PHE A 101 22.27 -10.08 -7.40
CA PHE A 101 22.09 -11.45 -6.93
C PHE A 101 22.88 -12.48 -7.75
N ALA A 102 22.84 -12.38 -9.07
CA ALA A 102 23.61 -13.27 -9.95
C ALA A 102 25.12 -13.15 -9.68
N TRP A 103 25.60 -11.94 -9.45
CA TRP A 103 27.01 -11.71 -9.14
C TRP A 103 27.40 -12.28 -7.78
N LEU A 104 26.58 -12.09 -6.75
CA LEU A 104 26.77 -12.71 -5.44
C LEU A 104 26.77 -14.23 -5.53
N TYR A 105 25.81 -14.79 -6.29
CA TYR A 105 25.65 -16.24 -6.43
C TYR A 105 26.84 -16.88 -7.15
N THR A 106 27.30 -16.31 -8.26
CA THR A 106 28.42 -16.87 -9.01
C THR A 106 29.73 -16.85 -8.22
N GLY A 107 29.85 -15.96 -7.23
CA GLY A 107 30.97 -15.91 -6.25
C GLY A 107 32.37 -15.80 -6.87
N SER A 108 32.44 -15.64 -8.20
CA SER A 108 33.73 -15.66 -8.95
C SER A 108 34.46 -14.33 -8.90
N GLY A 109 33.80 -13.26 -8.41
CA GLY A 109 34.29 -11.88 -8.54
C GLY A 109 34.39 -11.39 -9.99
N LYS A 110 33.99 -12.23 -10.95
CA LYS A 110 33.99 -11.92 -12.39
C LYS A 110 32.58 -11.51 -12.83
N MET A 111 32.46 -10.42 -13.55
CA MET A 111 31.20 -9.89 -14.04
C MET A 111 30.57 -10.74 -15.15
N ARG A 112 31.40 -11.37 -15.98
CA ARG A 112 30.92 -12.15 -17.14
C ARG A 112 29.95 -13.30 -16.80
N PRO A 113 30.17 -14.14 -15.79
CA PRO A 113 29.20 -15.19 -15.42
C PRO A 113 27.85 -14.61 -14.96
N ALA A 114 27.88 -13.52 -14.19
CA ALA A 114 26.65 -12.85 -13.74
C ALA A 114 25.87 -12.26 -14.92
N LEU A 115 26.55 -11.59 -15.85
CA LEU A 115 25.94 -11.07 -17.07
C LEU A 115 25.30 -12.18 -17.90
N ARG A 116 25.97 -13.33 -18.07
CA ARG A 116 25.39 -14.49 -18.79
C ARG A 116 24.10 -14.97 -18.15
N LEU A 117 24.05 -15.02 -16.81
CA LEU A 117 22.83 -15.41 -16.10
C LEU A 117 21.69 -14.43 -16.32
N CYS A 118 21.98 -13.15 -16.35
CA CYS A 118 20.98 -12.10 -16.56
C CYS A 118 20.47 -12.00 -17.99
N LEU A 119 21.07 -12.69 -18.98
CA LEU A 119 20.62 -12.62 -20.37
C LEU A 119 19.17 -13.10 -20.54
N ALA A 120 18.73 -14.11 -19.77
CA ALA A 120 17.37 -14.63 -19.87
C ALA A 120 16.34 -13.61 -19.34
N PRO A 121 16.41 -13.13 -18.07
CA PRO A 121 15.49 -12.11 -17.60
C PRO A 121 15.59 -10.80 -18.42
N LEU A 122 16.78 -10.39 -18.87
CA LEU A 122 16.95 -9.22 -19.74
C LEU A 122 16.23 -9.39 -21.09
N ALA A 123 16.23 -10.58 -21.67
CA ALA A 123 15.46 -10.85 -22.89
C ALA A 123 13.96 -10.64 -22.65
N GLY A 124 13.43 -11.11 -21.51
CA GLY A 124 12.03 -10.87 -21.12
C GLY A 124 11.70 -9.39 -20.98
N GLU A 125 12.61 -8.62 -20.37
CA GLU A 125 12.51 -7.17 -20.22
C GLU A 125 12.48 -6.45 -21.56
N ILE A 126 13.41 -6.78 -22.47
CA ILE A 126 13.48 -6.21 -23.83
C ILE A 126 12.20 -6.51 -24.62
N ILE A 127 11.68 -7.73 -24.53
CA ILE A 127 10.43 -8.12 -25.21
C ILE A 127 9.26 -7.31 -24.63
N SER A 128 9.17 -7.17 -23.30
CA SER A 128 8.13 -6.37 -22.65
C SER A 128 8.21 -4.90 -23.06
N PHE A 129 9.41 -4.33 -23.10
CA PHE A 129 9.62 -2.96 -23.56
C PHE A 129 9.16 -2.78 -25.01
N GLY A 130 9.56 -3.69 -25.90
CA GLY A 130 9.13 -3.68 -27.31
C GLY A 130 7.62 -3.78 -27.46
N PHE A 131 6.98 -4.64 -26.67
CA PHE A 131 5.52 -4.78 -26.65
C PHE A 131 4.83 -3.49 -26.19
N ASN A 132 5.30 -2.89 -25.09
CA ASN A 132 4.77 -1.63 -24.56
C ASN A 132 4.91 -0.49 -25.58
N MET A 133 6.10 -0.34 -26.21
CA MET A 133 6.32 0.69 -27.22
C MET A 133 5.48 0.46 -28.47
N GLY A 134 5.34 -0.79 -28.91
CA GLY A 134 4.48 -1.15 -30.04
C GLY A 134 3.00 -0.86 -29.76
N SER A 135 2.52 -1.21 -28.59
CA SER A 135 1.13 -0.92 -28.17
C SER A 135 0.84 0.59 -28.14
N ARG A 136 1.77 1.38 -27.61
CA ARG A 136 1.66 2.85 -27.59
C ARG A 136 1.64 3.44 -28.99
N ALA A 137 2.52 2.96 -29.88
CA ALA A 137 2.54 3.41 -31.28
C ALA A 137 1.24 3.10 -32.01
N VAL A 138 0.66 1.91 -31.80
CA VAL A 138 -0.64 1.51 -32.37
C VAL A 138 -1.78 2.37 -31.83
N ASN A 139 -1.79 2.64 -30.52
CA ASN A 139 -2.81 3.49 -29.88
C ASN A 139 -2.71 4.94 -30.38
N ALA A 140 -1.51 5.48 -30.54
CA ALA A 140 -1.28 6.79 -31.12
C ALA A 140 -1.82 6.90 -32.56
N MET A 141 -1.64 5.83 -33.38
CA MET A 141 -2.17 5.79 -34.74
C MET A 141 -3.69 5.70 -34.82
N ARG A 142 -4.35 5.18 -33.77
CA ARG A 142 -5.82 5.04 -33.71
C ARG A 142 -6.54 6.27 -33.21
N ASP A 143 -5.85 7.31 -32.81
CA ASP A 143 -6.38 8.57 -32.26
C ASP A 143 -7.43 8.35 -31.15
N THR A 144 -7.21 7.33 -30.34
CA THR A 144 -8.18 6.92 -29.29
C THR A 144 -8.13 7.81 -28.04
N GLY A 145 -7.38 8.91 -28.05
CA GLY A 145 -7.15 9.74 -26.84
C GLY A 145 -6.40 9.04 -25.72
N ALA A 146 -6.20 7.73 -25.83
CA ALA A 146 -5.51 6.89 -24.87
C ALA A 146 -3.97 7.00 -24.89
N THR A 147 -3.44 7.97 -25.63
CA THR A 147 -1.99 8.25 -25.68
C THR A 147 -1.49 8.94 -24.42
N ASP A 148 -2.38 9.56 -23.68
CA ASP A 148 -2.05 10.28 -22.45
C ASP A 148 -2.29 9.44 -21.20
N ILE A 149 -1.64 8.28 -21.11
CA ILE A 149 -1.47 7.65 -19.82
C ILE A 149 -0.44 8.52 -19.06
N GLY A 150 -0.96 9.55 -18.43
CA GLY A 150 -0.35 10.41 -17.44
C GLY A 150 1.17 10.54 -17.45
N GLY A 151 1.72 11.37 -18.34
CA GLY A 151 3.09 11.82 -18.24
C GLY A 151 4.14 10.93 -18.87
N ILE A 152 3.83 10.32 -20.00
CA ILE A 152 4.71 9.39 -20.75
C ILE A 152 5.78 10.10 -21.58
N SER A 153 5.63 11.38 -21.86
CA SER A 153 6.72 12.14 -22.49
C SER A 153 7.79 12.41 -21.44
N PRO A 154 8.97 11.75 -21.50
CA PRO A 154 10.01 11.99 -20.51
C PRO A 154 10.45 13.45 -20.60
N ASN A 155 10.50 14.13 -19.46
CA ASN A 155 11.12 15.44 -19.38
C ASN A 155 12.56 15.30 -18.93
N PHE A 156 13.48 15.78 -19.77
CA PHE A 156 14.93 15.72 -19.55
C PHE A 156 15.51 17.02 -19.00
N ASP A 157 14.70 17.86 -18.36
CA ASP A 157 15.25 18.98 -17.56
C ASP A 157 16.06 18.39 -16.40
N LEU A 158 17.37 18.33 -16.57
CA LEU A 158 18.28 17.63 -15.66
C LEU A 158 18.17 18.12 -14.21
N PRO A 159 18.14 19.41 -13.91
CA PRO A 159 17.91 19.91 -12.54
C PRO A 159 16.62 19.37 -11.93
N LEU A 160 15.54 19.38 -12.68
CA LEU A 160 14.22 18.94 -12.24
C LEU A 160 14.18 17.41 -12.04
N VAL A 161 14.74 16.65 -12.98
CA VAL A 161 14.91 15.20 -12.87
C VAL A 161 15.72 14.83 -11.61
N LEU A 162 16.86 15.47 -11.40
CA LEU A 162 17.70 15.19 -10.22
C LEU A 162 17.00 15.55 -8.91
N ARG A 163 16.30 16.68 -8.86
CA ARG A 163 15.51 17.08 -7.70
C ARG A 163 14.44 16.03 -7.38
N THR A 164 13.62 15.67 -8.36
CA THR A 164 12.54 14.69 -8.20
C THR A 164 13.11 13.32 -7.81
N TRP A 165 14.18 12.89 -8.45
CA TRP A 165 14.89 11.66 -8.15
C TRP A 165 15.32 11.58 -6.67
N VAL A 166 16.02 12.60 -6.17
CA VAL A 166 16.49 12.63 -4.78
C VAL A 166 15.31 12.69 -3.79
N MET A 167 14.29 13.46 -4.12
CA MET A 167 13.07 13.55 -3.30
C MET A 167 12.35 12.21 -3.20
N GLN A 168 12.19 11.51 -4.32
CA GLN A 168 11.58 10.20 -4.35
C GLN A 168 12.41 9.20 -3.52
N MET A 169 13.73 9.14 -3.70
CA MET A 169 14.61 8.29 -2.89
C MET A 169 14.51 8.55 -1.39
N SER A 170 14.22 9.79 -0.98
CA SER A 170 14.12 10.15 0.44
C SER A 170 13.03 9.38 1.16
N ALA A 171 11.98 8.96 0.47
CA ALA A 171 10.89 8.18 1.02
C ALA A 171 11.29 6.75 1.45
N GLY A 172 12.33 6.20 0.86
CA GLY A 172 12.89 4.90 1.26
C GLY A 172 13.56 4.93 2.64
N PHE A 173 13.87 6.12 3.19
CA PHE A 173 14.52 6.25 4.49
C PHE A 173 13.52 6.34 5.63
N PRO A 174 13.66 5.50 6.69
CA PRO A 174 12.70 5.43 7.78
C PRO A 174 12.53 6.76 8.55
N LEU A 175 13.60 7.55 8.69
CA LEU A 175 13.55 8.83 9.38
C LEU A 175 12.68 9.88 8.67
N ASN A 176 12.51 9.78 7.36
CA ASN A 176 11.65 10.66 6.60
C ASN A 176 10.22 10.62 7.14
N ALA A 177 9.67 9.44 7.30
CA ALA A 177 8.32 9.28 7.82
C ALA A 177 8.15 9.73 9.28
N MET A 178 9.18 9.58 10.11
CA MET A 178 9.15 10.10 11.49
C MET A 178 9.16 11.63 11.53
N ILE A 179 9.91 12.27 10.63
CA ILE A 179 10.05 13.73 10.60
C ILE A 179 8.83 14.39 9.96
N PHE A 180 8.37 13.85 8.85
CA PHE A 180 7.33 14.46 8.02
C PHE A 180 5.97 13.75 8.13
N GLY A 181 5.89 12.61 8.80
CA GLY A 181 4.68 11.80 8.91
C GLY A 181 3.58 12.44 9.74
N LYS A 182 2.36 12.35 9.25
CA LYS A 182 1.16 12.79 9.94
C LYS A 182 0.55 11.72 10.84
N ILE A 183 0.90 10.45 10.60
CA ILE A 183 0.29 9.32 11.30
C ILE A 183 1.01 9.10 12.62
N LYS A 184 0.24 9.19 13.69
CA LYS A 184 0.69 8.83 15.03
C LYS A 184 0.15 7.44 15.38
N PRO A 185 0.93 6.57 16.02
CA PRO A 185 0.42 5.29 16.49
C PRO A 185 -0.71 5.55 17.50
N SER A 186 -1.87 4.99 17.23
CA SER A 186 -3.02 5.02 18.12
C SER A 186 -3.36 3.59 18.55
N ASN A 187 -3.72 3.41 19.82
CA ASN A 187 -4.22 2.14 20.35
C ASN A 187 -3.27 0.94 20.14
N VAL A 188 -2.13 0.96 20.81
CA VAL A 188 -1.22 -0.21 20.85
C VAL A 188 -1.93 -1.37 21.55
N GLN A 189 -2.07 -2.50 20.87
CA GLN A 189 -2.68 -3.71 21.41
C GLN A 189 -1.63 -4.69 21.95
N PRO A 190 -1.99 -5.57 22.88
CA PRO A 190 -1.07 -6.61 23.39
C PRO A 190 -0.50 -7.50 22.27
N SER A 191 -1.28 -7.78 21.23
CA SER A 191 -0.83 -8.55 20.06
C SER A 191 0.33 -7.89 19.31
N ASP A 192 0.43 -6.56 19.33
CA ASP A 192 1.53 -5.84 18.68
C ASP A 192 2.82 -6.01 19.43
N VAL A 193 2.71 -5.92 20.78
CA VAL A 193 3.86 -6.14 21.65
C VAL A 193 4.37 -7.58 21.52
N ILE A 194 3.46 -8.57 21.45
CA ILE A 194 3.82 -9.98 21.25
C ILE A 194 4.57 -10.15 19.91
N CYS A 195 4.06 -9.58 18.82
CA CYS A 195 4.74 -9.60 17.52
C CYS A 195 6.12 -8.91 17.57
N GLY A 196 6.21 -7.78 18.27
CA GLY A 196 7.48 -7.06 18.47
C GLY A 196 8.50 -7.92 19.23
N ILE A 197 8.09 -8.57 20.33
CA ILE A 197 8.93 -9.46 21.12
C ILE A 197 9.38 -10.67 20.27
N ALA A 198 8.47 -11.29 19.52
CA ALA A 198 8.80 -12.42 18.65
C ALA A 198 9.88 -12.03 17.63
N LEU A 199 9.74 -10.86 16.99
CA LEU A 199 10.77 -10.35 16.08
C LEU A 199 12.09 -10.07 16.80
N ALA A 200 12.06 -9.46 17.99
CA ALA A 200 13.27 -9.22 18.78
C ALA A 200 14.03 -10.51 19.06
N ILE A 201 13.32 -11.58 19.42
CA ILE A 201 13.92 -12.92 19.64
C ILE A 201 14.57 -13.43 18.35
N CYS A 202 13.87 -13.32 17.20
CA CYS A 202 14.42 -13.72 15.90
C CYS A 202 15.70 -12.94 15.56
N VAL A 203 15.74 -11.64 15.83
CA VAL A 203 16.90 -10.77 15.59
C VAL A 203 18.09 -11.21 16.46
N VAL A 204 17.85 -11.41 17.75
CA VAL A 204 18.90 -11.86 18.67
C VAL A 204 19.44 -13.23 18.24
N ALA A 205 18.56 -14.17 17.86
CA ALA A 205 18.95 -15.48 17.37
C ALA A 205 19.77 -15.39 16.07
N ALA A 206 19.34 -14.56 15.12
CA ALA A 206 20.07 -14.33 13.87
C ALA A 206 21.46 -13.73 14.13
N LEU A 207 21.57 -12.75 15.03
CA LEU A 207 22.85 -12.15 15.41
C LEU A 207 23.76 -13.12 16.18
N ALA A 208 23.20 -14.06 16.94
CA ALA A 208 23.97 -15.10 17.62
C ALA A 208 24.62 -16.07 16.64
N VAL A 209 23.93 -16.41 15.54
CA VAL A 209 24.42 -17.31 14.48
C VAL A 209 25.39 -16.60 13.53
N LEU A 210 25.48 -15.27 13.57
CA LEU A 210 26.31 -14.46 12.67
C LEU A 210 27.81 -14.54 13.01
N ASP A 211 28.40 -15.75 12.92
CA ASP A 211 29.80 -15.93 13.20
C ASP A 211 30.74 -15.57 12.04
N ARG A 212 30.21 -15.55 10.82
CA ARG A 212 31.00 -15.29 9.61
C ARG A 212 30.46 -14.07 8.87
N LEU A 213 31.26 -13.01 8.82
CA LEU A 213 30.92 -11.82 8.06
C LEU A 213 31.20 -12.02 6.56
N PRO A 214 30.37 -11.45 5.67
CA PRO A 214 30.62 -11.41 4.22
C PRO A 214 32.02 -10.89 3.92
N THR A 215 32.65 -11.29 2.82
CA THR A 215 33.93 -10.70 2.37
C THR A 215 33.74 -9.21 2.05
N ARG A 216 34.84 -8.45 1.93
CA ARG A 216 34.75 -7.02 1.56
C ARG A 216 34.08 -6.83 0.20
N LYS A 217 34.36 -7.72 -0.78
CA LYS A 217 33.75 -7.67 -2.11
C LYS A 217 32.25 -7.97 -2.07
N GLU A 218 31.85 -9.01 -1.36
CA GLU A 218 30.44 -9.37 -1.19
C GLU A 218 29.67 -8.22 -0.50
N ASN A 219 30.29 -7.61 0.52
CA ASN A 219 29.69 -6.51 1.24
C ASN A 219 29.52 -5.24 0.39
N LEU A 220 30.54 -4.92 -0.43
CA LEU A 220 30.45 -3.82 -1.40
C LEU A 220 29.33 -4.09 -2.42
N LEU A 221 29.23 -5.31 -2.92
CA LEU A 221 28.20 -5.69 -3.88
C LEU A 221 26.80 -5.63 -3.25
N LEU A 222 26.67 -6.05 -1.98
CA LEU A 222 25.42 -5.90 -1.24
C LEU A 222 25.00 -4.43 -1.14
N PHE A 223 25.96 -3.55 -0.81
CA PHE A 223 25.74 -2.11 -0.76
C PHE A 223 25.32 -1.54 -2.14
N LEU A 224 26.02 -1.90 -3.20
CA LEU A 224 25.72 -1.44 -4.56
C LEU A 224 24.37 -1.97 -5.07
N THR A 225 24.01 -3.21 -4.73
CA THR A 225 22.68 -3.77 -5.03
C THR A 225 21.59 -2.97 -4.30
N GLY A 226 21.82 -2.67 -3.02
CA GLY A 226 20.92 -1.83 -2.24
C GLY A 226 20.77 -0.41 -2.83
N LEU A 227 21.89 0.19 -3.22
CA LEU A 227 21.90 1.50 -3.87
C LEU A 227 21.14 1.47 -5.22
N ALA A 228 21.29 0.42 -6.01
CA ALA A 228 20.58 0.25 -7.26
C ALA A 228 19.05 0.14 -7.03
N LEU A 229 18.63 -0.65 -6.03
CA LEU A 229 17.21 -0.76 -5.66
C LEU A 229 16.63 0.55 -5.13
N LEU A 230 17.43 1.34 -4.42
CA LEU A 230 17.01 2.65 -3.92
C LEU A 230 16.89 3.67 -5.06
N SER A 231 17.87 3.68 -5.98
CA SER A 231 18.01 4.79 -6.93
C SER A 231 17.33 4.56 -8.28
N ALA A 232 17.30 3.33 -8.79
CA ALA A 232 16.80 3.08 -10.13
C ALA A 232 15.27 3.28 -10.28
N PRO A 233 14.41 2.83 -9.35
CA PRO A 233 12.98 3.11 -9.41
C PRO A 233 12.67 4.61 -9.33
N SER A 234 13.32 5.30 -8.41
CA SER A 234 13.16 6.75 -8.24
C SER A 234 13.63 7.55 -9.45
N LEU A 235 14.69 7.10 -10.15
CA LEU A 235 15.14 7.74 -11.37
C LEU A 235 14.10 7.62 -12.49
N LEU A 236 13.46 6.45 -12.62
CA LEU A 236 12.39 6.25 -13.59
C LEU A 236 11.22 7.21 -13.33
N ILE A 237 10.82 7.35 -12.05
CA ILE A 237 9.80 8.33 -11.63
C ILE A 237 10.25 9.77 -11.89
N GLY A 238 11.53 10.08 -11.63
CA GLY A 238 12.11 11.39 -11.86
C GLY A 238 12.06 11.87 -13.32
N LEU A 239 11.97 10.95 -14.27
CA LEU A 239 11.81 11.26 -15.69
C LEU A 239 10.37 11.61 -16.09
N SER A 240 9.40 11.36 -15.24
CA SER A 240 7.97 11.59 -15.53
C SER A 240 7.55 13.01 -15.13
N PRO A 241 7.01 13.83 -16.06
CA PRO A 241 6.51 15.18 -15.79
C PRO A 241 5.46 15.20 -14.67
N LYS A 242 4.60 14.18 -14.60
CA LYS A 242 3.57 14.03 -13.56
C LYS A 242 4.13 14.14 -12.14
N TYR A 243 5.36 13.69 -11.92
CA TYR A 243 6.00 13.65 -10.60
C TYR A 243 7.02 14.78 -10.41
N GLN A 244 7.23 15.62 -11.42
CA GLN A 244 8.15 16.75 -11.37
C GLN A 244 7.49 18.02 -10.84
N ASP A 245 6.15 18.10 -10.91
CA ASP A 245 5.35 19.27 -10.54
C ASP A 245 4.43 19.01 -9.33
N GLY A 246 4.06 20.08 -8.64
CA GLY A 246 3.02 20.07 -7.62
C GLY A 246 3.39 19.34 -6.33
N ILE A 247 2.43 18.62 -5.78
CA ILE A 247 2.50 17.90 -4.50
C ILE A 247 3.64 16.86 -4.48
N ASN A 248 3.97 16.30 -5.63
CA ASN A 248 4.96 15.23 -5.77
C ASN A 248 6.41 15.73 -5.63
N VAL A 249 6.62 17.02 -5.53
CA VAL A 249 7.94 17.65 -5.35
C VAL A 249 8.24 17.91 -3.87
N ASP A 250 7.35 17.57 -2.97
CA ASP A 250 7.55 17.65 -1.52
C ASP A 250 8.30 16.40 -1.01
N TRP A 251 9.24 16.57 -0.09
CA TRP A 251 9.96 15.49 0.61
C TRP A 251 9.05 14.47 1.31
N ARG A 252 7.77 14.75 1.36
CA ARG A 252 6.73 13.89 1.95
C ARG A 252 6.20 12.81 1.01
N HIS A 253 6.43 12.90 -0.29
CA HIS A 253 5.66 12.17 -1.30
C HIS A 253 6.51 11.33 -2.24
N GLY A 254 7.31 10.43 -1.74
CA GLY A 254 7.86 9.37 -2.58
C GLY A 254 7.05 8.10 -2.36
N TYR A 255 6.07 7.73 -3.18
CA TYR A 255 5.19 6.63 -2.78
C TYR A 255 5.26 5.37 -3.64
N ILE A 256 5.33 5.48 -4.95
CA ILE A 256 5.25 4.30 -5.82
C ILE A 256 6.44 3.34 -5.66
N PRO A 257 7.71 3.79 -5.72
CA PRO A 257 8.86 2.93 -5.62
C PRO A 257 9.27 2.54 -4.20
N GLN A 258 8.65 3.14 -3.18
CA GLN A 258 9.07 3.03 -1.77
C GLN A 258 9.28 1.59 -1.29
N THR A 259 8.43 0.66 -1.69
CA THR A 259 8.57 -0.75 -1.30
C THR A 259 9.93 -1.30 -1.73
N VAL A 260 10.35 -1.02 -2.97
CA VAL A 260 11.65 -1.45 -3.52
C VAL A 260 12.79 -0.69 -2.87
N GLU A 261 12.62 0.61 -2.71
CA GLU A 261 13.60 1.50 -2.08
C GLU A 261 13.89 1.12 -0.64
N SER A 262 12.86 0.73 0.12
CA SER A 262 13.02 0.26 1.49
C SER A 262 13.87 -1.02 1.56
N PHE A 263 13.71 -1.97 0.62
CA PHE A 263 14.63 -3.10 0.49
C PHE A 263 16.06 -2.63 0.20
N GLY A 264 16.20 -1.65 -0.70
CA GLY A 264 17.50 -1.06 -1.02
C GLY A 264 18.18 -0.46 0.20
N VAL A 265 17.47 0.35 0.97
CA VAL A 265 17.97 0.95 2.22
C VAL A 265 18.34 -0.13 3.24
N GLY A 266 17.49 -1.18 3.37
CA GLY A 266 17.78 -2.32 4.25
C GLY A 266 19.09 -3.02 3.91
N LEU A 267 19.33 -3.34 2.63
CA LEU A 267 20.58 -3.95 2.18
C LEU A 267 21.79 -3.03 2.43
N MET A 268 21.67 -1.74 2.18
CA MET A 268 22.73 -0.76 2.47
C MET A 268 23.01 -0.68 3.95
N ALA A 269 21.97 -0.63 4.80
CA ALA A 269 22.12 -0.61 6.25
C ALA A 269 22.85 -1.86 6.78
N VAL A 270 22.50 -3.04 6.27
CA VAL A 270 23.20 -4.30 6.60
C VAL A 270 24.67 -4.23 6.17
N ALA A 271 24.95 -3.72 4.97
CA ALA A 271 26.31 -3.59 4.49
C ALA A 271 27.15 -2.65 5.38
N VAL A 272 26.57 -1.52 5.78
CA VAL A 272 27.21 -0.58 6.74
C VAL A 272 27.41 -1.25 8.10
N PHE A 273 26.41 -1.94 8.61
CA PHE A 273 26.49 -2.66 9.87
C PHE A 273 27.61 -3.71 9.87
N VAL A 274 27.75 -4.47 8.77
CA VAL A 274 28.86 -5.43 8.60
C VAL A 274 30.22 -4.74 8.62
N VAL A 275 30.35 -3.55 8.04
CA VAL A 275 31.60 -2.76 8.11
C VAL A 275 31.90 -2.39 9.57
N LEU A 276 30.93 -1.86 10.28
CA LEU A 276 31.07 -1.49 11.69
C LEU A 276 31.44 -2.70 12.55
N LEU A 277 30.79 -3.85 12.35
CA LEU A 277 31.11 -5.09 13.05
C LEU A 277 32.55 -5.52 12.82
N ARG A 278 33.11 -5.34 11.63
CA ARG A 278 34.53 -5.66 11.35
C ARG A 278 35.48 -4.80 12.13
N PHE A 279 35.18 -3.52 12.33
CA PHE A 279 36.05 -2.61 13.12
C PHE A 279 36.05 -2.96 14.61
N VAL A 280 34.90 -3.43 15.13
CA VAL A 280 34.75 -3.66 16.59
C VAL A 280 34.99 -5.11 17.02
N ARG A 281 34.81 -6.09 16.13
CA ARG A 281 34.89 -7.51 16.46
C ARG A 281 36.26 -7.95 17.02
N GLY A 282 37.36 -7.31 16.64
CA GLY A 282 38.71 -7.59 17.12
C GLY A 282 39.09 -6.88 18.43
N LYS A 283 38.19 -6.11 19.03
CA LYS A 283 38.48 -5.35 20.25
C LYS A 283 38.13 -6.13 21.50
N ASN A 284 38.93 -6.02 22.54
CA ASN A 284 38.75 -6.73 23.82
C ASN A 284 37.44 -6.42 24.54
N TRP A 285 36.86 -5.26 24.27
CA TRP A 285 35.58 -4.84 24.85
C TRP A 285 34.35 -5.34 24.06
N TRP A 286 34.53 -5.79 22.81
CA TRP A 286 33.45 -6.24 21.96
C TRP A 286 32.57 -7.35 22.55
N PRO A 287 33.12 -8.42 23.15
CA PRO A 287 32.29 -9.48 23.75
C PRO A 287 31.32 -8.96 24.81
N LYS A 288 31.70 -7.90 25.54
CA LYS A 288 30.83 -7.28 26.54
C LYS A 288 29.75 -6.37 25.94
N LEU A 289 30.06 -5.71 24.84
CA LEU A 289 29.11 -4.81 24.17
C LEU A 289 28.21 -5.51 23.15
N ARG A 290 28.61 -6.64 22.63
CA ARG A 290 27.81 -7.41 21.65
C ARG A 290 26.37 -7.66 22.14
N PRO A 291 26.11 -8.18 23.35
CA PRO A 291 24.75 -8.38 23.83
C PRO A 291 23.97 -7.06 23.94
N VAL A 292 24.62 -5.99 24.38
CA VAL A 292 23.97 -4.68 24.50
C VAL A 292 23.55 -4.16 23.12
N CYS A 293 24.45 -4.21 22.14
CA CYS A 293 24.13 -3.81 20.76
C CYS A 293 23.03 -4.68 20.15
N SER A 294 23.06 -5.99 20.41
CA SER A 294 22.02 -6.91 19.94
C SER A 294 20.67 -6.61 20.57
N MET A 295 20.63 -6.30 21.86
CA MET A 295 19.40 -5.90 22.55
C MET A 295 18.85 -4.56 22.05
N LEU A 296 19.72 -3.56 21.85
CA LEU A 296 19.28 -2.26 21.31
C LEU A 296 18.71 -2.40 19.90
N LEU A 297 19.34 -3.19 19.04
CA LEU A 297 18.82 -3.45 17.70
C LEU A 297 17.48 -4.20 17.77
N ALA A 298 17.40 -5.25 18.60
CA ALA A 298 16.17 -6.01 18.79
C ALA A 298 15.03 -5.14 19.35
N ALA A 299 15.33 -4.27 20.31
CA ALA A 299 14.36 -3.32 20.86
C ALA A 299 13.89 -2.30 19.81
N GLY A 300 14.79 -1.76 18.99
CA GLY A 300 14.45 -0.87 17.90
C GLY A 300 13.53 -1.54 16.88
N MET A 301 13.77 -2.80 16.56
CA MET A 301 12.94 -3.57 15.63
C MET A 301 11.59 -3.95 16.23
N ALA A 302 11.56 -4.33 17.51
CA ALA A 302 10.31 -4.56 18.23
C ALA A 302 9.44 -3.29 18.25
N PHE A 303 10.03 -2.15 18.59
CA PHE A 303 9.37 -0.85 18.54
C PHE A 303 8.82 -0.55 17.15
N SER A 304 9.60 -0.80 16.10
CA SER A 304 9.19 -0.58 14.72
C SER A 304 7.95 -1.41 14.34
N VAL A 305 7.90 -2.70 14.72
CA VAL A 305 6.72 -3.55 14.47
C VAL A 305 5.49 -3.07 15.23
N VAL A 306 5.66 -2.71 16.51
CA VAL A 306 4.58 -2.16 17.33
C VAL A 306 4.01 -0.89 16.68
N TRP A 307 4.90 0.02 16.28
CA TRP A 307 4.51 1.24 15.56
C TRP A 307 3.76 0.95 14.28
N GLN A 308 4.29 0.07 13.43
CA GLN A 308 3.70 -0.28 12.14
C GLN A 308 2.30 -0.86 12.29
N ARG A 309 2.13 -1.82 13.20
CA ARG A 309 0.83 -2.45 13.44
C ARG A 309 -0.18 -1.45 14.02
N SER A 310 0.27 -0.58 14.91
CA SER A 310 -0.56 0.49 15.45
C SER A 310 -0.95 1.53 14.39
N ALA A 311 -0.01 1.92 13.53
CA ALA A 311 -0.28 2.80 12.39
C ALA A 311 -1.23 2.14 11.37
N ALA A 312 -1.03 0.85 11.06
CA ALA A 312 -1.92 0.10 10.16
C ALA A 312 -3.38 0.12 10.64
N ARG A 313 -3.63 0.08 11.95
CA ARG A 313 -4.98 0.21 12.49
C ARG A 313 -5.62 1.60 12.30
N SER A 314 -4.82 2.64 12.12
CA SER A 314 -5.39 3.94 11.77
C SER A 314 -6.03 3.94 10.37
N TYR A 315 -5.55 3.05 9.48
CA TYR A 315 -6.13 2.83 8.17
C TYR A 315 -7.32 1.86 8.19
N GLU A 316 -7.43 1.02 9.22
CA GLU A 316 -8.56 0.09 9.38
C GLU A 316 -9.90 0.85 9.37
N LYS A 317 -9.94 2.02 9.99
CA LYS A 317 -11.15 2.88 9.95
C LYS A 317 -11.53 3.28 8.53
N GLY A 318 -10.57 3.67 7.70
CA GLY A 318 -10.84 4.00 6.30
C GLY A 318 -11.33 2.79 5.51
N GLY A 319 -10.72 1.61 5.74
CA GLY A 319 -11.16 0.36 5.13
C GLY A 319 -12.57 -0.06 5.58
N ARG A 320 -12.89 0.12 6.88
CA ARG A 320 -14.24 -0.14 7.41
C ARG A 320 -15.28 0.81 6.80
N ALA A 321 -14.95 2.11 6.70
CA ALA A 321 -15.83 3.09 6.06
C ALA A 321 -16.14 2.71 4.61
N TYR A 322 -15.10 2.37 3.84
CA TYR A 322 -15.26 1.89 2.47
C TYR A 322 -16.15 0.64 2.40
N THR A 323 -15.91 -0.35 3.27
CA THR A 323 -16.65 -1.62 3.26
C THR A 323 -18.13 -1.39 3.53
N VAL A 324 -18.49 -0.69 4.62
CA VAL A 324 -19.90 -0.48 4.94
C VAL A 324 -20.62 0.42 3.95
N PHE A 325 -19.89 1.37 3.36
CA PHE A 325 -20.40 2.22 2.30
C PHE A 325 -20.68 1.40 1.03
N ALA A 326 -19.72 0.59 0.57
CA ALA A 326 -19.88 -0.27 -0.60
C ALA A 326 -20.98 -1.31 -0.41
N GLU A 327 -21.03 -1.99 0.75
CA GLU A 327 -22.09 -2.94 1.06
C GLU A 327 -23.47 -2.30 1.10
N GLY A 328 -23.58 -1.05 1.60
CA GLY A 328 -24.85 -0.31 1.62
C GLY A 328 -25.33 0.05 0.21
N VAL A 329 -24.43 0.48 -0.67
CA VAL A 329 -24.73 0.75 -2.08
C VAL A 329 -25.13 -0.54 -2.80
N GLU A 330 -24.41 -1.63 -2.61
CA GLU A 330 -24.75 -2.96 -3.15
C GLU A 330 -26.11 -3.48 -2.63
N ALA A 331 -26.49 -3.10 -1.42
CA ALA A 331 -27.80 -3.44 -0.84
C ALA A 331 -28.97 -2.63 -1.41
N GLY A 332 -28.73 -1.71 -2.34
CA GLY A 332 -29.75 -0.87 -2.93
C GLY A 332 -30.04 0.43 -2.16
N LEU A 333 -29.16 0.83 -1.25
CA LEU A 333 -29.38 2.04 -0.46
C LEU A 333 -29.44 3.30 -1.37
N ALA A 334 -28.62 3.35 -2.42
CA ALA A 334 -28.63 4.44 -3.38
C ALA A 334 -29.84 4.42 -4.33
N ASP A 335 -30.45 3.27 -4.57
CA ASP A 335 -31.58 3.12 -5.47
C ASP A 335 -32.82 3.89 -4.97
N ALA A 336 -32.90 4.12 -3.68
CA ALA A 336 -33.98 4.90 -3.06
C ALA A 336 -33.96 6.38 -3.49
N ALA A 337 -32.82 6.90 -3.97
CA ALA A 337 -32.72 8.27 -4.48
C ALA A 337 -33.29 8.42 -5.90
N GLY A 338 -33.30 7.35 -6.69
CA GLY A 338 -33.62 7.41 -8.14
C GLY A 338 -32.46 7.99 -8.96
N THR A 339 -32.62 7.95 -10.29
CA THR A 339 -31.53 8.34 -11.22
C THR A 339 -31.43 9.86 -11.43
N GLU A 340 -32.44 10.62 -11.10
CA GLU A 340 -32.51 12.09 -11.35
C GLU A 340 -32.07 12.90 -10.11
N THR A 341 -32.13 12.31 -8.90
CA THR A 341 -31.80 13.01 -7.67
C THR A 341 -30.29 12.91 -7.39
N PRO A 342 -29.59 14.05 -7.28
CA PRO A 342 -28.18 14.03 -6.92
C PRO A 342 -27.94 13.32 -5.56
N VAL A 343 -26.94 12.45 -5.50
CA VAL A 343 -26.50 11.77 -4.28
C VAL A 343 -25.18 12.35 -3.84
N VAL A 344 -25.17 13.03 -2.70
CA VAL A 344 -23.93 13.57 -2.11
C VAL A 344 -23.41 12.59 -1.09
N THR A 345 -22.14 12.20 -1.23
CA THR A 345 -21.51 11.18 -0.41
C THR A 345 -20.54 11.76 0.63
N ASP A 346 -20.60 11.24 1.85
CA ASP A 346 -19.64 11.56 2.89
C ASP A 346 -18.27 10.89 2.65
N TYR A 347 -18.24 9.84 1.85
CA TYR A 347 -17.04 9.09 1.52
C TYR A 347 -16.53 9.50 0.14
N PRO A 348 -15.42 10.28 0.06
CA PRO A 348 -14.86 10.66 -1.22
C PRO A 348 -14.20 9.45 -1.87
N VAL A 349 -14.80 8.91 -2.90
CA VAL A 349 -14.21 7.90 -3.75
C VAL A 349 -13.19 8.61 -4.65
N TRP A 350 -11.94 8.19 -4.61
CA TRP A 350 -10.86 8.75 -5.44
C TRP A 350 -10.66 10.28 -5.34
N GLY A 351 -10.85 10.82 -4.14
CA GLY A 351 -10.52 12.24 -3.89
C GLY A 351 -11.49 13.26 -4.48
N GLY A 352 -12.72 12.85 -4.80
CA GLY A 352 -13.74 13.73 -5.32
C GLY A 352 -13.74 13.85 -6.85
N ASP A 353 -13.21 12.86 -7.56
CA ASP A 353 -13.34 12.74 -9.00
C ASP A 353 -14.75 12.20 -9.34
N LEU A 354 -15.59 13.04 -9.94
CA LEU A 354 -16.98 12.73 -10.27
C LEU A 354 -17.11 11.49 -11.17
N GLU A 355 -16.21 11.33 -12.15
CA GLU A 355 -16.24 10.17 -13.04
C GLU A 355 -15.93 8.87 -12.27
N ALA A 356 -14.98 8.92 -11.36
CA ALA A 356 -14.64 7.77 -10.51
C ALA A 356 -15.77 7.44 -9.51
N GLU A 357 -16.44 8.45 -8.97
CA GLU A 357 -17.58 8.27 -8.07
C GLU A 357 -18.78 7.64 -8.81
N ASN A 358 -19.13 8.12 -9.98
CA ASN A 358 -20.18 7.53 -10.80
C ASN A 358 -19.83 6.10 -11.24
N ALA A 359 -18.59 5.83 -11.62
CA ALA A 359 -18.14 4.48 -11.95
C ALA A 359 -18.22 3.52 -10.74
N PHE A 360 -18.01 4.02 -9.52
CA PHE A 360 -18.22 3.24 -8.29
C PHE A 360 -19.69 2.84 -8.12
N PHE A 361 -20.61 3.80 -8.24
CA PHE A 361 -22.04 3.54 -8.11
C PHE A 361 -22.56 2.59 -9.20
N LEU A 362 -22.14 2.78 -10.45
CA LEU A 362 -22.48 1.89 -11.56
C LEU A 362 -22.02 0.45 -11.29
N ARG A 363 -20.85 0.28 -10.67
CA ARG A 363 -20.30 -1.03 -10.35
C ARG A 363 -21.04 -1.76 -9.22
N TYR A 364 -21.48 -1.04 -8.19
CA TYR A 364 -22.03 -1.62 -6.96
C TYR A 364 -23.57 -1.57 -6.91
N ALA A 365 -24.18 -0.56 -7.50
CA ALA A 365 -25.62 -0.38 -7.50
C ALA A 365 -26.28 -0.76 -8.85
N ASP A 366 -25.48 -1.05 -9.88
CA ASP A 366 -25.97 -1.27 -11.26
C ASP A 366 -26.87 -0.13 -11.77
N THR A 367 -26.71 1.06 -11.21
CA THR A 367 -27.48 2.27 -11.50
C THR A 367 -26.56 3.40 -11.93
N ASP A 368 -27.01 4.14 -12.91
CA ASP A 368 -26.39 5.40 -13.32
C ASP A 368 -26.85 6.48 -12.34
N THR A 369 -25.99 6.87 -11.39
CA THR A 369 -26.31 7.84 -10.35
C THR A 369 -25.56 9.15 -10.58
N ASN A 370 -26.21 10.27 -10.32
CA ASN A 370 -25.56 11.59 -10.28
C ASN A 370 -24.92 11.79 -8.90
N ALA A 371 -23.74 11.17 -8.67
CA ALA A 371 -23.07 11.15 -7.39
C ALA A 371 -22.01 12.25 -7.31
N HIS A 372 -21.95 12.93 -6.16
CA HIS A 372 -20.99 13.98 -5.85
C HIS A 372 -20.41 13.75 -4.46
N SER A 373 -19.12 14.05 -4.27
CA SER A 373 -18.56 14.09 -2.92
C SER A 373 -18.99 15.38 -2.19
N LEU A 374 -19.21 15.26 -0.88
CA LEU A 374 -19.62 16.39 -0.04
C LEU A 374 -18.67 17.60 -0.13
N PRO A 375 -17.33 17.44 -0.15
CA PRO A 375 -16.43 18.58 -0.33
C PRO A 375 -16.60 19.30 -1.67
N VAL A 376 -16.81 18.55 -2.76
CA VAL A 376 -17.02 19.12 -4.10
C VAL A 376 -18.37 19.81 -4.15
N TRP A 377 -19.42 19.17 -3.66
CA TRP A 377 -20.76 19.75 -3.60
C TRP A 377 -20.79 21.12 -2.88
N ARG A 378 -20.12 21.24 -1.75
CA ARG A 378 -20.07 22.49 -0.96
C ARG A 378 -19.33 23.63 -1.66
N THR A 379 -18.50 23.36 -2.66
CA THR A 379 -17.71 24.37 -3.38
C THR A 379 -18.33 24.79 -4.70
N GLU A 380 -19.25 24.01 -5.24
CA GLU A 380 -19.96 24.31 -6.48
C GLU A 380 -21.26 25.06 -6.19
N SER A 381 -21.70 25.94 -7.12
CA SER A 381 -23.00 26.57 -7.03
C SER A 381 -24.05 25.64 -7.64
N HIS A 382 -24.95 25.13 -6.83
CA HIS A 382 -26.06 24.29 -7.28
C HIS A 382 -27.37 25.08 -7.27
N GLU A 383 -28.23 24.84 -8.28
CA GLU A 383 -29.59 25.28 -8.24
C GLU A 383 -30.37 24.49 -7.16
N GLU A 384 -31.45 25.08 -6.61
CA GLU A 384 -32.29 24.46 -5.58
C GLU A 384 -32.85 23.11 -6.07
N ALA A 385 -32.15 22.03 -5.84
CA ALA A 385 -32.59 20.68 -6.17
C ALA A 385 -32.76 19.87 -4.90
N THR A 386 -33.73 18.96 -4.89
CA THR A 386 -33.79 17.93 -3.85
C THR A 386 -32.55 17.04 -3.96
N VAL A 387 -31.81 16.90 -2.89
CA VAL A 387 -30.54 16.19 -2.83
C VAL A 387 -30.65 15.08 -1.80
N CYS A 388 -30.07 13.91 -2.07
CA CYS A 388 -29.89 12.86 -1.09
C CYS A 388 -28.47 12.88 -0.56
N ARG A 389 -28.31 12.74 0.77
CA ARG A 389 -27.00 12.53 1.41
C ARG A 389 -26.86 11.04 1.75
N LEU A 390 -25.75 10.46 1.30
CA LEU A 390 -25.34 9.09 1.61
C LEU A 390 -24.15 9.14 2.54
N GLY A 391 -24.39 8.83 3.81
CA GLY A 391 -23.40 8.88 4.87
C GLY A 391 -23.08 7.49 5.45
N PHE A 392 -22.12 7.48 6.38
CA PHE A 392 -21.78 6.30 7.15
C PHE A 392 -21.42 6.68 8.58
N ALA A 393 -21.53 5.71 9.49
CA ALA A 393 -21.06 5.84 10.86
C ALA A 393 -20.29 4.58 11.27
N LEU A 394 -19.11 4.76 11.85
CA LEU A 394 -18.27 3.69 12.35
C LEU A 394 -18.47 3.54 13.86
N GLY A 395 -18.90 2.36 14.27
CA GLY A 395 -19.07 2.03 15.67
C GLY A 395 -17.77 1.58 16.36
N SER A 396 -17.93 0.99 17.55
CA SER A 396 -16.80 0.45 18.31
C SER A 396 -16.09 -0.70 17.58
N ASP A 397 -16.83 -1.45 16.77
CA ASP A 397 -16.34 -2.55 15.94
C ASP A 397 -17.12 -2.61 14.61
N LYS A 398 -16.72 -3.53 13.72
CA LYS A 398 -17.32 -3.69 12.39
C LYS A 398 -18.80 -4.14 12.41
N HIS A 399 -19.28 -4.69 13.52
CA HIS A 399 -20.66 -5.14 13.63
C HIS A 399 -21.62 -3.99 13.90
N THR A 400 -21.08 -2.86 14.35
CA THR A 400 -21.80 -1.62 14.62
C THR A 400 -21.54 -0.52 13.57
N ASP A 401 -20.84 -0.84 12.48
CA ASP A 401 -20.69 0.05 11.33
C ASP A 401 -22.00 0.09 10.55
N ILE A 402 -22.42 1.28 10.11
CA ILE A 402 -23.62 1.48 9.30
C ILE A 402 -23.36 2.47 8.17
N SER A 403 -24.11 2.35 7.08
CA SER A 403 -24.30 3.43 6.12
C SER A 403 -25.78 3.80 6.04
N TRP A 404 -26.07 5.00 5.59
CA TRP A 404 -27.42 5.51 5.56
C TRP A 404 -27.64 6.48 4.39
N LEU A 405 -28.88 6.55 3.89
CA LEU A 405 -29.33 7.51 2.92
C LEU A 405 -30.49 8.31 3.51
N GLY A 406 -30.48 9.61 3.29
CA GLY A 406 -31.60 10.49 3.63
C GLY A 406 -31.70 11.67 2.67
N THR A 407 -32.89 12.23 2.53
CA THR A 407 -33.10 13.46 1.76
C THR A 407 -32.65 14.65 2.57
N ALA A 408 -31.81 15.52 2.02
CA ALA A 408 -31.32 16.71 2.70
C ALA A 408 -32.51 17.62 3.10
N ALA A 409 -32.46 18.11 4.33
CA ALA A 409 -33.48 18.99 4.90
C ALA A 409 -33.01 20.44 5.06
N ASP A 410 -31.70 20.68 4.85
CA ASP A 410 -31.08 22.00 4.88
C ASP A 410 -29.99 22.14 3.80
N ASP A 411 -29.66 23.39 3.47
CA ASP A 411 -28.65 23.72 2.43
C ASP A 411 -27.23 23.24 2.76
N ASN A 412 -26.94 23.02 4.04
CA ASN A 412 -25.63 22.52 4.49
C ASN A 412 -25.52 21.00 4.44
N LEU A 413 -26.61 20.29 4.16
CA LEU A 413 -26.72 18.83 4.19
C LEU A 413 -26.44 18.21 5.57
N ASP A 414 -26.54 19.00 6.64
CA ASP A 414 -26.27 18.53 8.01
C ASP A 414 -27.42 17.71 8.57
N THR A 415 -28.66 18.06 8.13
CA THR A 415 -29.86 17.34 8.54
C THR A 415 -30.54 16.65 7.37
N VAL A 416 -31.14 15.49 7.61
CA VAL A 416 -31.77 14.64 6.61
C VAL A 416 -33.13 14.12 7.10
N THR A 417 -34.03 13.85 6.16
CA THR A 417 -35.34 13.23 6.41
C THR A 417 -35.50 11.95 5.60
N GLY A 418 -36.46 11.10 5.95
CA GLY A 418 -36.72 9.86 5.22
C GLY A 418 -35.54 8.89 5.24
N VAL A 419 -34.89 8.74 6.39
CA VAL A 419 -33.62 8.02 6.50
C VAL A 419 -33.81 6.52 6.41
N THR A 420 -33.08 5.90 5.49
CA THR A 420 -32.89 4.45 5.42
C THR A 420 -31.47 4.10 5.82
N VAL A 421 -31.31 3.12 6.68
CA VAL A 421 -30.03 2.69 7.26
C VAL A 421 -29.71 1.27 6.78
N TYR A 422 -28.50 1.05 6.29
CA TYR A 422 -27.97 -0.27 6.02
C TYR A 422 -27.26 -0.81 7.25
N LEU A 423 -27.62 -2.01 7.64
CA LEU A 423 -26.98 -2.79 8.71
C LEU A 423 -26.21 -3.95 8.10
N PRO A 424 -24.94 -4.16 8.44
CA PRO A 424 -24.18 -5.28 7.93
C PRO A 424 -24.74 -6.62 8.42
N LYS A 425 -24.47 -7.70 7.69
CA LYS A 425 -24.96 -9.05 7.99
C LYS A 425 -24.69 -9.51 9.44
N GLN A 426 -23.62 -9.00 10.05
CA GLN A 426 -23.18 -9.36 11.38
C GLN A 426 -23.74 -8.43 12.48
N ALA A 427 -24.57 -7.44 12.15
CA ALA A 427 -25.18 -6.55 13.13
C ALA A 427 -26.03 -7.34 14.11
N ASP A 428 -25.96 -6.98 15.40
CA ASP A 428 -26.80 -7.60 16.43
C ASP A 428 -28.26 -7.22 16.20
N PRO A 429 -29.16 -8.18 15.98
CA PRO A 429 -30.57 -7.90 15.82
C PRO A 429 -31.24 -7.30 17.08
N ALA A 430 -30.63 -7.46 18.25
CA ALA A 430 -31.07 -6.84 19.50
C ALA A 430 -30.52 -5.42 19.72
N GLY A 431 -29.71 -4.91 18.77
CA GLY A 431 -29.15 -3.59 18.83
C GLY A 431 -30.17 -2.45 18.75
N THR A 432 -29.71 -1.25 19.01
CA THR A 432 -30.52 -0.02 18.96
C THR A 432 -29.90 1.02 18.06
N LEU A 433 -30.70 1.75 17.30
CA LEU A 433 -30.27 2.93 16.56
C LEU A 433 -30.40 4.16 17.46
N ALA A 434 -29.31 4.88 17.64
CA ALA A 434 -29.30 6.17 18.31
C ALA A 434 -29.10 7.28 17.29
N TYR A 435 -29.86 8.36 17.39
CA TYR A 435 -29.78 9.53 16.52
C TYR A 435 -30.35 10.77 17.23
N THR A 436 -30.05 11.94 16.70
CA THR A 436 -30.55 13.22 17.18
C THR A 436 -31.41 13.88 16.12
N THR A 437 -32.60 14.35 16.50
CA THR A 437 -33.43 15.20 15.63
C THR A 437 -33.21 16.66 15.98
N ARG A 438 -33.37 17.55 14.99
CA ARG A 438 -33.28 18.99 15.17
C ARG A 438 -34.62 19.64 14.76
N ALA A 439 -35.28 20.29 15.71
CA ALA A 439 -36.50 21.04 15.43
C ALA A 439 -36.20 22.35 14.71
N ALA A 440 -37.22 23.00 14.14
CA ALA A 440 -37.08 24.26 13.42
C ALA A 440 -36.56 25.42 14.26
N ASP A 441 -36.69 25.36 15.58
CA ASP A 441 -36.17 26.35 16.51
C ASP A 441 -34.70 26.07 16.93
N GLY A 442 -34.08 25.00 16.33
CA GLY A 442 -32.72 24.54 16.62
C GLY A 442 -32.61 23.63 17.84
N THR A 443 -33.71 23.29 18.51
CA THR A 443 -33.70 22.36 19.65
C THR A 443 -33.35 20.95 19.17
N GLU A 444 -32.36 20.33 19.82
CA GLU A 444 -31.94 18.97 19.53
C GLU A 444 -32.51 18.00 20.56
N THR A 445 -33.02 16.86 20.06
CA THR A 445 -33.57 15.79 20.89
C THR A 445 -32.92 14.46 20.51
N GLU A 446 -32.35 13.77 21.50
CA GLU A 446 -31.77 12.43 21.30
C GLU A 446 -32.87 11.35 21.33
N HIS A 447 -32.75 10.42 20.41
CA HIS A 447 -33.64 9.24 20.30
C HIS A 447 -32.80 7.96 20.32
N THR A 448 -33.40 6.92 20.86
CA THR A 448 -32.86 5.56 20.83
C THR A 448 -34.00 4.62 20.49
N GLN A 449 -33.85 3.87 19.40
CA GLN A 449 -34.92 3.01 18.89
C GLN A 449 -34.42 1.58 18.68
N PRO A 450 -35.08 0.56 19.31
CA PRO A 450 -34.71 -0.83 19.11
C PRO A 450 -34.93 -1.26 17.66
N LEU A 451 -33.95 -1.98 17.10
CA LEU A 451 -34.03 -2.50 15.71
C LEU A 451 -35.27 -3.40 15.51
N ALA A 452 -35.66 -4.13 16.53
CA ALA A 452 -36.82 -5.04 16.46
C ALA A 452 -38.16 -4.32 16.20
N GLU A 453 -38.25 -3.03 16.50
CA GLU A 453 -39.47 -2.21 16.33
C GLU A 453 -39.52 -1.51 14.94
N LEU A 454 -38.44 -1.60 14.15
CA LEU A 454 -38.29 -0.93 12.88
C LEU A 454 -38.67 -1.84 11.69
N ALA A 455 -39.20 -1.23 10.64
CA ALA A 455 -39.43 -1.94 9.37
C ALA A 455 -38.08 -2.37 8.77
N GLN A 456 -37.93 -3.68 8.53
CA GLN A 456 -36.69 -4.28 8.05
C GLN A 456 -36.91 -4.96 6.70
N THR A 457 -36.01 -4.74 5.74
CA THR A 457 -35.97 -5.44 4.46
C THR A 457 -34.61 -6.11 4.30
N LYS A 458 -34.58 -7.41 4.03
CA LYS A 458 -33.34 -8.13 3.75
C LYS A 458 -32.80 -7.77 2.39
N ALA A 459 -31.52 -7.40 2.33
CA ALA A 459 -30.82 -7.16 1.10
C ALA A 459 -30.21 -8.46 0.52
N GLU A 460 -29.93 -8.47 -0.77
CA GLU A 460 -29.35 -9.64 -1.47
C GLU A 460 -27.95 -10.02 -0.95
N ASN A 461 -27.15 -9.04 -0.56
CA ASN A 461 -25.84 -9.26 0.05
C ASN A 461 -25.90 -9.83 1.50
N GLY A 462 -27.12 -10.04 2.00
CA GLY A 462 -27.37 -10.60 3.34
C GLY A 462 -27.41 -9.57 4.46
N GLY A 463 -27.19 -8.30 4.19
CA GLY A 463 -27.43 -7.19 5.11
C GLY A 463 -28.92 -6.89 5.29
N THR A 464 -29.25 -5.83 6.01
CA THR A 464 -30.61 -5.43 6.29
C THR A 464 -30.78 -3.92 6.08
N LEU A 465 -31.77 -3.52 5.31
CA LEU A 465 -32.19 -2.13 5.22
C LEU A 465 -33.27 -1.85 6.26
N VAL A 466 -33.14 -0.75 6.97
CA VAL A 466 -34.04 -0.33 8.04
C VAL A 466 -34.47 1.11 7.79
N THR A 467 -35.77 1.37 7.72
CA THR A 467 -36.29 2.73 7.54
C THR A 467 -36.72 3.31 8.89
N LEU A 468 -36.19 4.49 9.19
CA LEU A 468 -36.60 5.23 10.39
C LEU A 468 -37.96 5.89 10.18
N PRO A 469 -38.92 5.74 11.14
CA PRO A 469 -40.24 6.32 11.02
C PRO A 469 -40.26 7.82 11.33
N GLU A 470 -39.12 8.40 11.67
CA GLU A 470 -38.99 9.77 12.12
C GLU A 470 -39.27 10.75 10.96
N THR A 471 -40.09 11.74 11.21
CA THR A 471 -40.43 12.80 10.27
C THR A 471 -39.69 14.09 10.53
N ALA A 472 -39.14 14.27 11.73
CA ALA A 472 -38.30 15.41 12.05
C ALA A 472 -36.90 15.25 11.44
N PRO A 473 -36.25 16.36 11.03
CA PRO A 473 -34.91 16.29 10.45
C PRO A 473 -33.90 15.65 11.43
N ILE A 474 -33.21 14.60 10.99
CA ILE A 474 -32.18 13.89 11.73
C ILE A 474 -30.81 14.51 11.41
N VAL A 475 -30.03 14.81 12.44
CA VAL A 475 -28.63 15.24 12.29
C VAL A 475 -27.79 14.02 11.86
N GLY A 476 -27.39 13.97 10.58
CA GLY A 476 -26.78 12.79 9.97
C GLY A 476 -25.60 12.23 10.72
N ASP A 477 -24.70 13.09 11.19
CA ASP A 477 -23.48 12.70 11.92
C ASP A 477 -23.74 12.11 13.32
N THR A 478 -24.96 12.12 13.80
CA THR A 478 -25.36 11.52 15.11
C THR A 478 -25.87 10.10 14.99
N LEU A 479 -26.18 9.63 13.78
CA LEU A 479 -26.66 8.28 13.51
C LEU A 479 -25.57 7.26 13.90
N ARG A 480 -25.93 6.30 14.76
CA ARG A 480 -25.03 5.24 15.21
C ARG A 480 -25.80 3.99 15.65
N LEU A 481 -25.22 2.83 15.39
CA LEU A 481 -25.72 1.55 15.91
C LEU A 481 -25.03 1.26 17.26
N GLN A 482 -25.84 0.90 18.24
CA GLN A 482 -25.41 0.48 19.58
C GLN A 482 -25.86 -0.98 19.78
N SER A 483 -24.94 -1.85 20.14
CA SER A 483 -25.17 -3.26 20.47
C SER A 483 -25.30 -3.43 21.99
#